data_196f8767e4e057fa11cd55c3823a9064
#
_entry.id   196f8767e4e057fa11cd55c3823a9064
#
_cell.length_a   1.000
_cell.length_b   1.000
_cell.length_c   1.000
_cell.angle_alpha   90.00
_cell.angle_beta   90.00
_cell.angle_gamma   90.00
#
_symmetry.space_group_name_H-M   'P 1'
#
loop_
_entity.id
_entity.type
_entity.pdbx_description
1 polymer ?
#
loop_
_entity_poly.entity_id
_entity_poly.type
_entity_poly.pdbx_seq_one_letter_code
_entity_poly.pdbx_strand_id
1 'polypeptide(L)'
;KRPFEGSVVVAWPCTRATEACLRACPAACTCSSVEQGCSVRCDRAGLLRIPAEFPCEAASIDLDRNGLRILGERAFGTLPSLRHLSLRHNNLSFITPGAFKGLPLLAELRLAHNSELRYLHARTFAALGRLRLLDLTACSLFSVPERLLAELPALRELAAFDNLFRRVPDALRGLANLTHAHLERGRIEAVASSSLLGLRCLRSLSLQANRVRAVHAGAFGDCGALEHLLLNDNLLAELPAAAFCGLRHLRTLNLGGNALGRVARTWFSDLSELELLYLDRNSITFVEEGAFQNLSGLLALHLNGNQLMVLSWAAFQPGFFLGRLFLFRNPWRCDCHLEWLRDWMEGSGRVAHVPCASPASVAGLDLSHVVFERSLDGLCVDPEELHFTTYSPLPSPEPVATTVSRFSSLLSKLLAPRAPVEEVANTTWGLANTKLSDSLPSCGVGVLGCKVTFVFLFFLLPHLGGHGKET
;
A
#
# COMPACT_ATOMS: atom_id res chain seq x y z
N LYS A 1 -68.00 23.03 -19.89
CA LYS A 1 -66.86 23.07 -18.92
C LYS A 1 -67.03 21.88 -17.98
N ARG A 2 -66.23 20.84 -18.18
CA ARG A 2 -66.08 19.68 -17.26
C ARG A 2 -64.83 19.90 -16.47
N PRO A 3 -64.78 19.61 -15.15
CA PRO A 3 -63.54 19.70 -14.36
C PRO A 3 -62.65 18.52 -14.65
N PHE A 4 -61.35 18.81 -14.74
CA PHE A 4 -60.29 17.80 -14.79
C PHE A 4 -60.23 17.05 -13.44
N GLU A 5 -60.54 15.76 -13.48
CA GLU A 5 -60.22 14.86 -12.36
C GLU A 5 -58.73 14.63 -12.33
N GLY A 6 -58.05 15.22 -11.35
CA GLY A 6 -56.67 14.94 -11.04
C GLY A 6 -56.54 13.52 -10.47
N SER A 7 -55.94 12.62 -11.22
CA SER A 7 -55.56 11.31 -10.67
C SER A 7 -54.54 11.51 -9.57
N VAL A 8 -54.98 11.42 -8.33
CA VAL A 8 -54.09 11.27 -7.16
C VAL A 8 -53.45 9.91 -7.27
N VAL A 9 -52.15 9.88 -7.64
CA VAL A 9 -51.35 8.69 -7.51
C VAL A 9 -51.19 8.40 -6.03
N VAL A 10 -52.06 7.54 -5.51
CA VAL A 10 -51.95 7.01 -4.15
C VAL A 10 -50.72 6.10 -4.13
N ALA A 11 -49.66 6.57 -3.50
CA ALA A 11 -48.50 5.72 -3.19
C ALA A 11 -48.97 4.66 -2.20
N TRP A 12 -49.16 3.44 -2.67
CA TRP A 12 -49.51 2.29 -1.82
C TRP A 12 -48.36 2.03 -0.84
N PRO A 13 -48.63 1.94 0.47
CA PRO A 13 -47.60 1.51 1.40
C PRO A 13 -47.19 0.06 1.09
N CYS A 14 -45.89 -0.23 1.03
CA CYS A 14 -45.35 -1.57 0.84
C CYS A 14 -45.77 -2.46 2.01
N THR A 15 -46.82 -3.27 1.83
CA THR A 15 -47.35 -4.13 2.87
C THR A 15 -47.18 -5.62 2.46
N ARG A 16 -46.43 -6.40 3.28
CA ARG A 16 -46.14 -7.84 3.25
C ARG A 16 -45.13 -8.30 2.17
N ALA A 17 -43.94 -8.58 2.65
CA ALA A 17 -42.69 -8.76 1.89
C ALA A 17 -42.65 -9.90 0.86
N THR A 18 -43.39 -11.00 1.02
CA THR A 18 -43.22 -12.19 0.18
C THR A 18 -44.05 -12.19 -1.10
N GLU A 19 -45.29 -11.73 -1.08
CA GLU A 19 -46.12 -11.72 -2.28
C GLU A 19 -45.83 -10.49 -3.16
N ALA A 20 -45.50 -9.34 -2.58
CA ALA A 20 -45.17 -8.12 -3.30
C ALA A 20 -43.90 -8.26 -4.16
N CYS A 21 -42.90 -8.99 -3.68
CA CYS A 21 -41.67 -9.27 -4.40
C CYS A 21 -41.91 -9.99 -5.73
N LEU A 22 -42.79 -10.99 -5.75
CA LEU A 22 -43.05 -11.80 -6.94
C LEU A 22 -44.00 -11.11 -7.93
N ARG A 23 -44.96 -10.30 -7.44
CA ARG A 23 -45.95 -9.61 -8.31
C ARG A 23 -45.36 -8.47 -9.14
N ALA A 24 -44.37 -7.76 -8.60
CA ALA A 24 -43.72 -6.63 -9.28
C ALA A 24 -42.37 -7.01 -9.89
N CYS A 25 -42.11 -8.30 -10.10
CA CYS A 25 -40.86 -8.75 -10.70
C CYS A 25 -40.83 -8.43 -12.21
N PRO A 26 -39.81 -7.76 -12.74
CA PRO A 26 -39.67 -7.52 -14.17
C PRO A 26 -39.61 -8.84 -14.93
N ALA A 27 -40.29 -8.92 -16.09
CA ALA A 27 -40.44 -10.19 -16.86
C ALA A 27 -39.11 -10.85 -17.26
N ALA A 28 -38.06 -10.06 -17.47
CA ALA A 28 -36.74 -10.57 -17.82
C ALA A 28 -35.86 -10.92 -16.59
N CYS A 29 -36.40 -10.83 -15.39
CA CYS A 29 -35.67 -10.98 -14.14
C CYS A 29 -36.21 -12.11 -13.28
N THR A 30 -35.44 -12.55 -12.32
CA THR A 30 -35.88 -13.49 -11.28
C THR A 30 -35.89 -12.78 -9.92
N CYS A 31 -36.95 -12.94 -9.17
CA CYS A 31 -37.09 -12.34 -7.85
C CYS A 31 -37.18 -13.40 -6.78
N SER A 32 -36.52 -13.18 -5.68
CA SER A 32 -36.53 -14.05 -4.51
C SER A 32 -36.68 -13.22 -3.23
N SER A 33 -37.46 -13.73 -2.29
CA SER A 33 -37.55 -13.14 -0.96
C SER A 33 -36.30 -13.49 -0.14
N VAL A 34 -35.72 -12.50 0.52
CA VAL A 34 -34.59 -12.62 1.43
C VAL A 34 -34.96 -12.01 2.78
N GLU A 35 -34.21 -12.30 3.83
CA GLU A 35 -34.50 -11.81 5.19
C GLU A 35 -34.71 -10.28 5.28
N GLN A 36 -34.05 -9.53 4.43
CA GLN A 36 -34.08 -8.06 4.45
C GLN A 36 -34.91 -7.43 3.32
N GLY A 37 -35.79 -8.19 2.65
CA GLY A 37 -36.64 -7.71 1.58
C GLY A 37 -36.66 -8.60 0.34
N CYS A 38 -36.52 -8.01 -0.84
CA CYS A 38 -36.53 -8.69 -2.13
C CYS A 38 -35.18 -8.58 -2.84
N SER A 39 -34.67 -9.71 -3.38
CA SER A 39 -33.52 -9.73 -4.28
C SER A 39 -34.01 -9.91 -5.71
N VAL A 40 -33.67 -8.97 -6.59
CA VAL A 40 -34.02 -8.96 -8.01
C VAL A 40 -32.77 -9.24 -8.82
N ARG A 41 -32.75 -10.33 -9.58
CA ARG A 41 -31.64 -10.71 -10.43
C ARG A 41 -32.03 -10.65 -11.89
N CYS A 42 -31.36 -9.78 -12.63
CA CYS A 42 -31.51 -9.59 -14.09
C CYS A 42 -30.17 -9.79 -14.82
N ASP A 43 -29.26 -10.61 -14.28
CA ASP A 43 -27.95 -10.89 -14.93
C ASP A 43 -28.17 -11.55 -16.30
N ARG A 44 -27.48 -11.02 -17.32
CA ARG A 44 -27.57 -11.53 -18.70
C ARG A 44 -29.00 -11.56 -19.28
N ALA A 45 -29.86 -10.67 -18.86
CA ALA A 45 -31.26 -10.59 -19.32
C ALA A 45 -31.43 -9.90 -20.69
N GLY A 46 -30.33 -9.48 -21.35
CA GLY A 46 -30.36 -8.77 -22.63
C GLY A 46 -30.94 -7.36 -22.56
N LEU A 47 -30.95 -6.75 -21.38
CA LEU A 47 -31.55 -5.45 -21.14
C LEU A 47 -30.74 -4.32 -21.82
N LEU A 48 -31.42 -3.50 -22.62
CA LEU A 48 -30.87 -2.26 -23.21
C LEU A 48 -31.27 -1.02 -22.42
N ARG A 49 -32.26 -1.13 -21.54
CA ARG A 49 -32.78 -0.08 -20.67
C ARG A 49 -33.13 -0.67 -19.30
N ILE A 50 -33.11 0.18 -18.29
CA ILE A 50 -33.58 -0.18 -16.93
C ILE A 50 -35.07 -0.55 -17.02
N PRO A 51 -35.53 -1.65 -16.39
CA PRO A 51 -36.95 -1.96 -16.22
C PRO A 51 -37.70 -0.79 -15.58
N ALA A 52 -38.91 -0.54 -16.06
CA ALA A 52 -39.69 0.63 -15.56
C ALA A 52 -40.15 0.49 -14.11
N GLU A 53 -40.32 -0.76 -13.66
CA GLU A 53 -40.84 -1.06 -12.32
C GLU A 53 -39.99 -2.14 -11.65
N PHE A 54 -39.71 -1.93 -10.38
CA PHE A 54 -39.07 -2.89 -9.48
C PHE A 54 -39.93 -3.04 -8.22
N PRO A 55 -39.92 -4.18 -7.53
CA PRO A 55 -40.54 -4.31 -6.23
C PRO A 55 -40.07 -3.19 -5.28
N CYS A 56 -40.99 -2.50 -4.64
CA CYS A 56 -40.64 -1.38 -3.73
C CYS A 56 -39.81 -1.84 -2.52
N GLU A 57 -39.90 -3.11 -2.16
CA GLU A 57 -39.13 -3.77 -1.09
C GLU A 57 -37.78 -4.34 -1.59
N ALA A 58 -37.38 -4.04 -2.83
CA ALA A 58 -36.11 -4.49 -3.36
C ALA A 58 -34.93 -4.02 -2.48
N ALA A 59 -34.23 -4.97 -1.87
CA ALA A 59 -33.03 -4.71 -1.08
C ALA A 59 -31.76 -4.86 -1.91
N SER A 60 -31.80 -5.72 -2.94
CA SER A 60 -30.70 -5.95 -3.87
C SER A 60 -31.21 -6.04 -5.31
N ILE A 61 -30.51 -5.37 -6.23
CA ILE A 61 -30.78 -5.44 -7.67
C ILE A 61 -29.46 -5.75 -8.39
N ASP A 62 -29.48 -6.83 -9.17
CA ASP A 62 -28.38 -7.25 -10.02
C ASP A 62 -28.77 -7.09 -11.49
N LEU A 63 -28.11 -6.15 -12.19
CA LEU A 63 -28.29 -5.86 -13.61
C LEU A 63 -26.99 -6.15 -14.40
N ASP A 64 -26.15 -7.03 -13.89
CA ASP A 64 -24.86 -7.34 -14.49
C ASP A 64 -25.00 -7.94 -15.89
N ARG A 65 -23.98 -7.73 -16.72
CA ARG A 65 -23.84 -8.33 -18.06
C ARG A 65 -25.05 -8.09 -18.98
N ASN A 66 -25.50 -6.84 -19.01
CA ASN A 66 -26.55 -6.37 -19.93
C ASN A 66 -25.97 -5.36 -20.96
N GLY A 67 -26.85 -4.77 -21.78
CA GLY A 67 -26.50 -3.80 -22.81
C GLY A 67 -26.83 -2.36 -22.43
N LEU A 68 -26.87 -2.01 -21.15
CA LEU A 68 -27.23 -0.68 -20.67
C LEU A 68 -26.20 0.35 -21.12
N ARG A 69 -26.64 1.47 -21.73
CA ARG A 69 -25.74 2.52 -22.25
C ARG A 69 -25.81 3.82 -21.49
N ILE A 70 -26.98 4.22 -21.03
CA ILE A 70 -27.24 5.51 -20.37
C ILE A 70 -28.12 5.28 -19.15
N LEU A 71 -27.75 5.89 -18.04
CA LEU A 71 -28.63 6.00 -16.87
C LEU A 71 -29.22 7.42 -16.86
N GLY A 72 -30.53 7.53 -17.04
CA GLY A 72 -31.28 8.78 -16.96
C GLY A 72 -31.46 9.29 -15.53
N GLU A 73 -32.01 10.48 -15.36
CA GLU A 73 -32.38 10.98 -14.03
C GLU A 73 -33.42 10.05 -13.36
N ARG A 74 -33.20 9.72 -12.09
CA ARG A 74 -34.05 8.76 -11.33
C ARG A 74 -34.26 7.43 -12.05
N ALA A 75 -33.24 6.89 -12.69
CA ALA A 75 -33.34 5.69 -13.50
C ALA A 75 -33.99 4.49 -12.80
N PHE A 76 -33.96 4.44 -11.48
CA PHE A 76 -34.51 3.36 -10.65
C PHE A 76 -35.81 3.76 -9.92
N GLY A 77 -36.36 4.96 -10.19
CA GLY A 77 -37.51 5.45 -9.46
C GLY A 77 -37.21 5.69 -7.98
N THR A 78 -38.15 5.30 -7.11
CA THR A 78 -37.99 5.38 -5.66
C THR A 78 -37.98 3.99 -5.05
N LEU A 79 -36.81 3.55 -4.58
CA LEU A 79 -36.59 2.26 -3.94
C LEU A 79 -36.01 2.48 -2.53
N PRO A 80 -36.89 2.72 -1.54
CA PRO A 80 -36.45 3.13 -0.20
C PRO A 80 -35.70 2.06 0.56
N SER A 81 -35.85 0.79 0.17
CA SER A 81 -35.21 -0.36 0.82
C SER A 81 -33.90 -0.80 0.16
N LEU A 82 -33.57 -0.27 -1.04
CA LEU A 82 -32.42 -0.74 -1.83
C LEU A 82 -31.10 -0.45 -1.14
N ARG A 83 -30.31 -1.51 -0.91
CA ARG A 83 -28.97 -1.46 -0.28
C ARG A 83 -27.85 -1.81 -1.25
N HIS A 84 -28.10 -2.74 -2.19
CA HIS A 84 -27.10 -3.24 -3.12
C HIS A 84 -27.58 -3.10 -4.56
N LEU A 85 -26.78 -2.41 -5.38
CA LEU A 85 -27.05 -2.22 -6.81
C LEU A 85 -25.80 -2.60 -7.60
N SER A 86 -25.94 -3.60 -8.46
CA SER A 86 -24.87 -4.01 -9.38
C SER A 86 -25.24 -3.76 -10.83
N LEU A 87 -24.33 -3.10 -11.56
CA LEU A 87 -24.43 -2.72 -12.97
C LEU A 87 -23.15 -3.09 -13.73
N ARG A 88 -22.44 -4.12 -13.26
CA ARG A 88 -21.16 -4.54 -13.83
C ARG A 88 -21.32 -5.07 -15.24
N HIS A 89 -20.24 -4.98 -16.03
CA HIS A 89 -20.20 -5.53 -17.38
C HIS A 89 -21.37 -5.06 -18.27
N ASN A 90 -21.68 -3.77 -18.21
CA ASN A 90 -22.59 -3.12 -19.12
C ASN A 90 -21.81 -2.26 -20.15
N ASN A 91 -22.51 -1.55 -20.98
CA ASN A 91 -21.93 -0.63 -21.95
C ASN A 91 -22.25 0.83 -21.59
N LEU A 92 -22.24 1.14 -20.29
CA LEU A 92 -22.53 2.48 -19.78
C LEU A 92 -21.49 3.48 -20.30
N SER A 93 -21.96 4.49 -21.03
CA SER A 93 -21.15 5.60 -21.52
C SER A 93 -21.45 6.89 -20.79
N PHE A 94 -22.64 7.03 -20.23
CA PHE A 94 -23.07 8.22 -19.52
C PHE A 94 -24.04 7.92 -18.37
N ILE A 95 -23.81 8.60 -17.24
CA ILE A 95 -24.69 8.58 -16.06
C ILE A 95 -25.11 10.01 -15.80
N THR A 96 -26.40 10.29 -15.95
CA THR A 96 -26.96 11.61 -15.73
C THR A 96 -26.85 12.02 -14.26
N PRO A 97 -26.54 13.28 -13.94
CA PRO A 97 -26.63 13.78 -12.58
C PRO A 97 -27.99 13.48 -11.96
N GLY A 98 -27.98 12.84 -10.78
CA GLY A 98 -29.21 12.41 -10.13
C GLY A 98 -29.81 11.10 -10.62
N ALA A 99 -29.08 10.29 -11.42
CA ALA A 99 -29.53 8.96 -11.84
C ALA A 99 -29.90 8.05 -10.66
N PHE A 100 -29.22 8.20 -9.54
CA PHE A 100 -29.42 7.41 -8.30
C PHE A 100 -30.33 8.12 -7.27
N LYS A 101 -30.98 9.22 -7.62
CA LYS A 101 -31.99 9.85 -6.74
C LYS A 101 -33.13 8.88 -6.46
N GLY A 102 -33.59 8.83 -5.20
CA GLY A 102 -34.62 7.88 -4.77
C GLY A 102 -34.10 6.60 -4.13
N LEU A 103 -32.77 6.49 -3.90
CA LEU A 103 -32.10 5.35 -3.29
C LEU A 103 -31.44 5.74 -1.94
N PRO A 104 -32.20 6.12 -0.91
CA PRO A 104 -31.67 6.72 0.31
C PRO A 104 -30.86 5.75 1.18
N LEU A 105 -31.06 4.44 1.04
CA LEU A 105 -30.39 3.40 1.81
C LEU A 105 -29.28 2.68 1.05
N LEU A 106 -28.97 3.10 -0.18
CA LEU A 106 -27.95 2.44 -1.00
C LEU A 106 -26.61 2.45 -0.27
N ALA A 107 -26.09 1.24 0.00
CA ALA A 107 -24.85 1.01 0.72
C ALA A 107 -23.71 0.54 -0.21
N GLU A 108 -24.06 -0.20 -1.27
CA GLU A 108 -23.12 -0.68 -2.27
C GLU A 108 -23.57 -0.34 -3.68
N LEU A 109 -22.68 0.26 -4.46
CA LEU A 109 -22.87 0.54 -5.88
C LEU A 109 -21.70 -0.02 -6.68
N ARG A 110 -21.97 -0.95 -7.58
CA ARG A 110 -20.97 -1.59 -8.41
C ARG A 110 -21.20 -1.24 -9.88
N LEU A 111 -20.23 -0.52 -10.46
CA LEU A 111 -20.23 -0.06 -11.85
C LEU A 111 -19.05 -0.65 -12.65
N ALA A 112 -18.35 -1.65 -12.11
CA ALA A 112 -17.15 -2.19 -12.71
C ALA A 112 -17.35 -2.73 -14.13
N HIS A 113 -16.29 -2.68 -14.95
CA HIS A 113 -16.28 -3.17 -16.34
C HIS A 113 -17.28 -2.50 -17.26
N ASN A 114 -17.49 -1.20 -17.09
CA ASN A 114 -18.19 -0.34 -18.04
C ASN A 114 -17.13 0.48 -18.81
N SER A 115 -16.46 -0.14 -19.78
CA SER A 115 -15.29 0.42 -20.46
C SER A 115 -15.57 1.71 -21.25
N GLU A 116 -16.83 2.01 -21.56
CA GLU A 116 -17.22 3.24 -22.23
C GLU A 116 -17.48 4.41 -21.26
N LEU A 117 -17.47 4.15 -19.94
CA LEU A 117 -17.74 5.16 -18.91
C LEU A 117 -16.48 6.00 -18.62
N ARG A 118 -16.12 6.87 -19.57
CA ARG A 118 -14.87 7.66 -19.52
C ARG A 118 -14.96 8.92 -18.67
N TYR A 119 -16.16 9.32 -18.31
CA TYR A 119 -16.43 10.57 -17.59
C TYR A 119 -17.58 10.40 -16.59
N LEU A 120 -17.40 11.03 -15.42
CA LEU A 120 -18.41 11.14 -14.38
C LEU A 120 -18.63 12.61 -14.05
N HIS A 121 -19.89 13.03 -13.91
CA HIS A 121 -20.22 14.39 -13.49
C HIS A 121 -20.09 14.54 -11.96
N ALA A 122 -19.67 15.71 -11.46
CA ALA A 122 -19.48 15.97 -10.04
C ALA A 122 -20.67 15.62 -9.13
N ARG A 123 -21.90 15.65 -9.66
CA ARG A 123 -23.13 15.30 -8.94
C ARG A 123 -23.68 13.91 -9.29
N THR A 124 -22.89 13.05 -9.92
CA THR A 124 -23.37 11.70 -10.30
C THR A 124 -23.83 10.90 -9.09
N PHE A 125 -23.12 10.97 -7.99
CA PHE A 125 -23.41 10.24 -6.76
C PHE A 125 -24.08 11.09 -5.67
N ALA A 126 -24.51 12.29 -6.01
CA ALA A 126 -25.25 13.15 -5.09
C ALA A 126 -26.49 12.40 -4.56
N ALA A 127 -26.81 12.58 -3.29
CA ALA A 127 -27.89 11.91 -2.55
C ALA A 127 -27.58 10.45 -2.08
N LEU A 128 -26.39 9.90 -2.31
CA LEU A 128 -26.00 8.57 -1.81
C LEU A 128 -25.28 8.66 -0.44
N GLY A 129 -25.83 9.40 0.49
CA GLY A 129 -25.19 9.68 1.79
C GLY A 129 -24.91 8.47 2.67
N ARG A 130 -25.45 7.28 2.36
CA ARG A 130 -25.21 6.02 3.06
C ARG A 130 -24.31 5.05 2.30
N LEU A 131 -23.79 5.45 1.12
CA LEU A 131 -22.92 4.61 0.32
C LEU A 131 -21.63 4.29 1.06
N ARG A 132 -21.33 3.01 1.22
CA ARG A 132 -20.14 2.50 1.91
C ARG A 132 -19.11 1.93 0.94
N LEU A 133 -19.55 1.31 -0.15
CA LEU A 133 -18.71 0.74 -1.19
C LEU A 133 -19.10 1.31 -2.55
N LEU A 134 -18.11 1.84 -3.27
CA LEU A 134 -18.21 2.27 -4.65
C LEU A 134 -17.18 1.54 -5.51
N ASP A 135 -17.66 0.77 -6.48
CA ASP A 135 -16.81 0.02 -7.40
C ASP A 135 -16.87 0.64 -8.81
N LEU A 136 -15.77 1.28 -9.21
CA LEU A 136 -15.53 1.91 -10.51
C LEU A 136 -14.41 1.21 -11.29
N THR A 137 -14.16 -0.06 -10.99
CA THR A 137 -13.07 -0.84 -11.59
C THR A 137 -13.25 -0.98 -13.09
N ALA A 138 -12.17 -0.86 -13.86
CA ALA A 138 -12.14 -1.06 -15.30
C ALA A 138 -13.20 -0.22 -16.08
N CYS A 139 -13.35 1.05 -15.69
CA CYS A 139 -14.27 1.99 -16.34
C CYS A 139 -13.59 2.95 -17.33
N SER A 140 -12.30 2.73 -17.65
CA SER A 140 -11.51 3.61 -18.54
C SER A 140 -11.47 5.09 -18.09
N LEU A 141 -11.65 5.36 -16.82
CA LEU A 141 -11.61 6.71 -16.25
C LEU A 141 -10.17 7.26 -16.29
N PHE A 142 -9.99 8.44 -16.86
CA PHE A 142 -8.69 9.14 -16.86
C PHE A 142 -8.60 10.24 -15.82
N SER A 143 -9.74 10.77 -15.38
CA SER A 143 -9.87 11.71 -14.28
C SER A 143 -11.29 11.66 -13.71
N VAL A 144 -11.46 12.16 -12.49
CA VAL A 144 -12.76 12.38 -11.86
C VAL A 144 -12.80 13.79 -11.27
N PRO A 145 -13.96 14.46 -11.30
CA PRO A 145 -14.11 15.78 -10.68
C PRO A 145 -13.76 15.75 -9.19
N GLU A 146 -13.10 16.78 -8.68
CA GLU A 146 -12.69 16.88 -7.28
C GLU A 146 -13.86 16.66 -6.30
N ARG A 147 -15.04 17.18 -6.62
CA ARG A 147 -16.24 17.07 -5.77
C ARG A 147 -17.07 15.81 -6.00
N LEU A 148 -16.62 14.86 -6.83
CA LEU A 148 -17.40 13.65 -7.14
C LEU A 148 -17.79 12.84 -5.91
N LEU A 149 -16.87 12.71 -4.95
CA LEU A 149 -17.07 11.91 -3.75
C LEU A 149 -17.36 12.74 -2.49
N ALA A 150 -17.41 14.06 -2.60
CA ALA A 150 -17.57 14.97 -1.46
C ALA A 150 -18.92 14.77 -0.71
N GLU A 151 -19.96 14.30 -1.41
CA GLU A 151 -21.27 14.05 -0.82
C GLU A 151 -21.47 12.60 -0.34
N LEU A 152 -20.37 11.81 -0.21
CA LEU A 152 -20.37 10.43 0.25
C LEU A 152 -19.73 10.28 1.65
N PRO A 153 -20.30 10.84 2.71
CA PRO A 153 -19.68 10.85 4.03
C PRO A 153 -19.55 9.45 4.66
N ALA A 154 -20.34 8.49 4.20
CA ALA A 154 -20.30 7.11 4.70
C ALA A 154 -19.34 6.20 3.93
N LEU A 155 -18.67 6.70 2.88
CA LEU A 155 -17.81 5.88 2.01
C LEU A 155 -16.63 5.31 2.81
N ARG A 156 -16.48 3.98 2.76
CA ARG A 156 -15.42 3.21 3.42
C ARG A 156 -14.47 2.54 2.46
N GLU A 157 -14.99 2.13 1.32
CA GLU A 157 -14.23 1.37 0.31
C GLU A 157 -14.47 1.96 -1.08
N LEU A 158 -13.37 2.28 -1.75
CA LEU A 158 -13.36 2.70 -3.14
C LEU A 158 -12.50 1.73 -3.95
N ALA A 159 -13.12 0.97 -4.85
CA ALA A 159 -12.43 0.20 -5.86
C ALA A 159 -12.46 0.99 -7.19
N ALA A 160 -11.28 1.39 -7.68
CA ALA A 160 -11.14 2.14 -8.91
C ALA A 160 -9.87 1.72 -9.68
N PHE A 161 -9.50 0.43 -9.53
CA PHE A 161 -8.36 -0.15 -10.21
C PHE A 161 -8.65 -0.42 -11.71
N ASP A 162 -7.63 -0.73 -12.49
CA ASP A 162 -7.74 -0.89 -13.96
C ASP A 162 -8.34 0.35 -14.67
N ASN A 163 -8.00 1.55 -14.18
CA ASN A 163 -8.39 2.80 -14.81
C ASN A 163 -7.18 3.54 -15.43
N LEU A 164 -7.39 4.70 -16.01
CA LEU A 164 -6.37 5.43 -16.76
C LEU A 164 -5.84 6.65 -15.99
N PHE A 165 -6.03 6.70 -14.66
CA PHE A 165 -5.59 7.80 -13.83
C PHE A 165 -4.08 8.01 -13.92
N ARG A 166 -3.64 9.23 -14.22
CA ARG A 166 -2.22 9.63 -14.19
C ARG A 166 -1.78 10.19 -12.85
N ARG A 167 -2.74 10.56 -11.99
CA ARG A 167 -2.54 11.07 -10.64
C ARG A 167 -3.51 10.40 -9.70
N VAL A 168 -3.18 10.35 -8.43
CA VAL A 168 -4.17 10.00 -7.40
C VAL A 168 -5.34 10.99 -7.51
N PRO A 169 -6.59 10.52 -7.63
CA PRO A 169 -7.72 11.41 -7.82
C PRO A 169 -7.90 12.40 -6.66
N ASP A 170 -7.99 13.71 -6.97
CA ASP A 170 -8.22 14.76 -5.98
C ASP A 170 -9.55 14.61 -5.24
N ALA A 171 -10.51 13.89 -5.83
CA ALA A 171 -11.79 13.53 -5.22
C ALA A 171 -11.65 12.71 -3.92
N LEU A 172 -10.50 12.10 -3.65
CA LEU A 172 -10.22 11.37 -2.40
C LEU A 172 -10.01 12.30 -1.21
N ARG A 173 -9.59 13.55 -1.45
CA ARG A 173 -9.27 14.49 -0.38
C ARG A 173 -10.45 14.70 0.56
N GLY A 174 -10.19 14.64 1.85
CA GLY A 174 -11.19 14.90 2.89
C GLY A 174 -12.16 13.76 3.17
N LEU A 175 -12.02 12.57 2.54
CA LEU A 175 -12.83 11.39 2.84
C LEU A 175 -12.40 10.76 4.16
N ALA A 176 -12.73 11.41 5.27
CA ALA A 176 -12.24 11.04 6.60
C ALA A 176 -12.63 9.62 7.06
N ASN A 177 -13.68 9.04 6.49
CA ASN A 177 -14.18 7.70 6.83
C ASN A 177 -13.71 6.60 5.85
N LEU A 178 -12.96 6.96 4.79
CA LEU A 178 -12.44 6.00 3.83
C LEU A 178 -11.39 5.10 4.51
N THR A 179 -11.58 3.79 4.41
CA THR A 179 -10.70 2.78 5.03
C THR A 179 -9.89 2.01 4.00
N HIS A 180 -10.42 1.80 2.80
CA HIS A 180 -9.75 1.05 1.72
C HIS A 180 -9.84 1.82 0.41
N ALA A 181 -8.71 1.99 -0.27
CA ALA A 181 -8.61 2.61 -1.58
C ALA A 181 -7.79 1.72 -2.53
N HIS A 182 -8.44 1.23 -3.58
CA HIS A 182 -7.85 0.37 -4.60
C HIS A 182 -7.68 1.15 -5.89
N LEU A 183 -6.44 1.51 -6.23
CA LEU A 183 -6.05 2.32 -7.39
C LEU A 183 -4.97 1.63 -8.23
N GLU A 184 -4.83 0.32 -8.06
CA GLU A 184 -3.82 -0.48 -8.77
C GLU A 184 -4.09 -0.63 -10.26
N ARG A 185 -3.07 -1.07 -11.00
CA ARG A 185 -3.11 -1.35 -12.44
C ARG A 185 -3.60 -0.16 -13.27
N GLY A 186 -3.13 1.03 -12.91
CA GLY A 186 -3.42 2.27 -13.60
C GLY A 186 -2.20 2.88 -14.31
N ARG A 187 -2.16 4.21 -14.37
CA ARG A 187 -1.06 4.99 -14.96
C ARG A 187 -0.57 6.08 -14.02
N ILE A 188 -0.75 5.93 -12.70
CA ILE A 188 -0.36 6.94 -11.71
C ILE A 188 1.15 7.09 -11.72
N GLU A 189 1.63 8.33 -11.91
CA GLU A 189 3.04 8.66 -12.12
C GLU A 189 3.72 9.15 -10.84
N ALA A 190 2.97 9.72 -9.90
CA ALA A 190 3.50 10.21 -8.62
C ALA A 190 2.44 10.24 -7.52
N VAL A 191 2.90 10.16 -6.25
CA VAL A 191 2.08 10.43 -5.06
C VAL A 191 2.52 11.76 -4.47
N ALA A 192 1.71 12.81 -4.69
CA ALA A 192 2.02 14.14 -4.23
C ALA A 192 1.67 14.32 -2.74
N SER A 193 2.32 15.26 -2.05
CA SER A 193 2.13 15.54 -0.62
C SER A 193 0.69 15.89 -0.24
N SER A 194 -0.10 16.43 -1.17
CA SER A 194 -1.51 16.77 -0.94
C SER A 194 -2.52 15.74 -1.45
N SER A 195 -2.05 14.65 -2.10
CA SER A 195 -2.96 13.70 -2.77
C SER A 195 -3.87 12.95 -1.80
N LEU A 196 -3.41 12.68 -0.60
CA LEU A 196 -4.09 11.86 0.42
C LEU A 196 -4.50 12.69 1.65
N LEU A 197 -4.63 14.00 1.46
CA LEU A 197 -4.96 14.92 2.54
C LEU A 197 -6.31 14.59 3.18
N GLY A 198 -6.35 14.49 4.51
CA GLY A 198 -7.57 14.24 5.28
C GLY A 198 -8.02 12.78 5.36
N LEU A 199 -7.27 11.81 4.81
CA LEU A 199 -7.62 10.37 4.84
C LEU A 199 -7.22 9.71 6.17
N ARG A 200 -7.72 10.22 7.26
CA ARG A 200 -7.29 9.84 8.63
C ARG A 200 -7.63 8.42 9.04
N CYS A 201 -8.64 7.80 8.42
CA CYS A 201 -9.07 6.43 8.72
C CYS A 201 -8.62 5.42 7.66
N LEU A 202 -7.78 5.82 6.69
CA LEU A 202 -7.32 4.94 5.65
C LEU A 202 -6.41 3.84 6.24
N ARG A 203 -6.81 2.57 6.07
CA ARG A 203 -6.08 1.39 6.55
C ARG A 203 -5.34 0.66 5.44
N SER A 204 -5.90 0.66 4.24
CA SER A 204 -5.30 -0.01 3.09
C SER A 204 -5.28 0.89 1.87
N LEU A 205 -4.10 1.07 1.29
CA LEU A 205 -3.89 1.79 0.04
C LEU A 205 -3.15 0.90 -0.94
N SER A 206 -3.80 0.58 -2.05
CA SER A 206 -3.22 -0.18 -3.13
C SER A 206 -2.92 0.71 -4.33
N LEU A 207 -1.63 0.85 -4.66
CA LEU A 207 -1.09 1.60 -5.80
C LEU A 207 -0.18 0.71 -6.67
N GLN A 208 -0.22 -0.60 -6.48
CA GLN A 208 0.62 -1.56 -7.20
C GLN A 208 0.36 -1.54 -8.72
N ALA A 209 1.36 -1.95 -9.48
CA ALA A 209 1.27 -2.04 -10.94
C ALA A 209 0.79 -0.72 -11.62
N ASN A 210 1.31 0.39 -11.15
CA ASN A 210 1.17 1.71 -11.74
C ASN A 210 2.48 2.16 -12.43
N ARG A 211 2.70 3.45 -12.57
CA ARG A 211 3.92 4.04 -13.14
C ARG A 211 4.57 5.03 -12.18
N VAL A 212 4.41 4.81 -10.86
CA VAL A 212 4.88 5.72 -9.82
C VAL A 212 6.40 5.79 -9.85
N ARG A 213 6.91 6.99 -10.17
CA ARG A 213 8.36 7.30 -10.19
C ARG A 213 8.80 8.08 -8.98
N ALA A 214 7.87 8.77 -8.32
CA ALA A 214 8.16 9.59 -7.17
C ALA A 214 7.05 9.53 -6.12
N VAL A 215 7.47 9.44 -4.87
CA VAL A 215 6.67 9.72 -3.68
C VAL A 215 7.21 11.02 -3.08
N HIS A 216 6.37 12.02 -2.92
CA HIS A 216 6.79 13.29 -2.36
C HIS A 216 6.85 13.21 -0.82
N ALA A 217 7.75 14.01 -0.22
CA ALA A 217 7.84 14.10 1.23
C ALA A 217 6.49 14.48 1.85
N GLY A 218 6.10 13.78 2.92
CA GLY A 218 4.82 14.00 3.59
C GLY A 218 3.57 13.51 2.82
N ALA A 219 3.73 12.74 1.74
CA ALA A 219 2.60 12.24 0.94
C ALA A 219 1.59 11.43 1.76
N PHE A 220 2.02 10.78 2.83
CA PHE A 220 1.19 9.96 3.71
C PHE A 220 0.93 10.61 5.09
N GLY A 221 1.26 11.90 5.27
CA GLY A 221 1.23 12.56 6.58
C GLY A 221 -0.11 12.49 7.32
N ASP A 222 -1.24 12.49 6.62
CA ASP A 222 -2.58 12.38 7.21
C ASP A 222 -3.07 10.93 7.35
N CYS A 223 -2.31 9.95 6.86
CA CYS A 223 -2.72 8.53 6.81
C CYS A 223 -2.21 7.73 8.03
N GLY A 224 -2.23 8.32 9.23
CA GLY A 224 -1.68 7.68 10.44
C GLY A 224 -2.30 6.33 10.83
N ALA A 225 -3.50 6.00 10.32
CA ALA A 225 -4.15 4.71 10.55
C ALA A 225 -3.79 3.63 9.50
N LEU A 226 -2.84 3.91 8.57
CA LEU A 226 -2.53 3.01 7.48
C LEU A 226 -1.83 1.75 7.99
N GLU A 227 -2.41 0.59 7.66
CA GLU A 227 -1.92 -0.74 8.03
C GLU A 227 -1.23 -1.43 6.84
N HIS A 228 -1.72 -1.20 5.62
CA HIS A 228 -1.21 -1.84 4.41
C HIS A 228 -0.96 -0.82 3.31
N LEU A 229 0.28 -0.72 2.83
CA LEU A 229 0.69 0.13 1.71
C LEU A 229 1.35 -0.72 0.63
N LEU A 230 0.71 -0.81 -0.53
CA LEU A 230 1.18 -1.59 -1.67
C LEU A 230 1.62 -0.66 -2.81
N LEU A 231 2.93 -0.57 -3.02
CA LEU A 231 3.60 0.22 -4.07
C LEU A 231 4.44 -0.66 -5.00
N ASN A 232 4.26 -1.98 -4.93
CA ASN A 232 5.02 -2.92 -5.77
C ASN A 232 4.71 -2.77 -7.26
N ASP A 233 5.64 -3.23 -8.08
CA ASP A 233 5.54 -3.22 -9.55
C ASP A 233 5.27 -1.80 -10.09
N ASN A 234 6.11 -0.84 -9.64
CA ASN A 234 6.12 0.56 -10.05
C ASN A 234 7.51 0.94 -10.61
N LEU A 235 7.82 2.22 -10.71
CA LEU A 235 9.05 2.74 -11.30
C LEU A 235 9.86 3.59 -10.30
N LEU A 236 9.73 3.31 -8.99
CA LEU A 236 10.45 4.02 -7.94
C LEU A 236 11.94 3.70 -8.02
N ALA A 237 12.76 4.70 -8.27
CA ALA A 237 14.23 4.60 -8.24
C ALA A 237 14.81 5.09 -6.91
N GLU A 238 14.10 5.99 -6.23
CA GLU A 238 14.52 6.59 -4.96
C GLU A 238 13.30 6.99 -4.14
N LEU A 239 13.47 7.08 -2.82
CA LEU A 239 12.49 7.61 -1.88
C LEU A 239 13.08 8.81 -1.14
N PRO A 240 12.27 9.83 -0.82
CA PRO A 240 12.73 10.95 -0.01
C PRO A 240 13.06 10.49 1.41
N ALA A 241 13.88 11.26 2.11
CA ALA A 241 14.10 11.06 3.53
C ALA A 241 12.75 11.10 4.28
N ALA A 242 12.54 10.19 5.23
CA ALA A 242 11.30 10.04 5.98
C ALA A 242 10.04 9.90 5.09
N ALA A 243 10.15 9.16 3.97
CA ALA A 243 9.07 8.94 3.02
C ALA A 243 7.76 8.45 3.66
N PHE A 244 7.88 7.63 4.69
CA PHE A 244 6.76 6.99 5.40
C PHE A 244 6.57 7.55 6.82
N CYS A 245 7.01 8.77 7.04
CA CYS A 245 6.87 9.46 8.31
C CYS A 245 5.41 9.49 8.80
N GLY A 246 5.20 9.16 10.08
CA GLY A 246 3.87 9.13 10.71
C GLY A 246 3.08 7.84 10.55
N LEU A 247 3.54 6.87 9.75
CA LEU A 247 2.84 5.59 9.51
C LEU A 247 3.15 4.55 10.60
N ARG A 248 2.92 4.90 11.87
CA ARG A 248 3.29 4.07 13.03
C ARG A 248 2.56 2.73 13.10
N HIS A 249 1.37 2.65 12.54
CA HIS A 249 0.52 1.44 12.51
C HIS A 249 0.70 0.60 11.23
N LEU A 250 1.69 0.96 10.38
CA LEU A 250 1.92 0.23 9.15
C LEU A 250 2.47 -1.17 9.47
N ARG A 251 1.75 -2.21 9.03
CA ARG A 251 2.12 -3.62 9.20
C ARG A 251 2.72 -4.21 7.94
N THR A 252 2.24 -3.79 6.78
CA THR A 252 2.73 -4.30 5.49
C THR A 252 3.16 -3.14 4.60
N LEU A 253 4.42 -3.14 4.18
CA LEU A 253 4.96 -2.25 3.17
C LEU A 253 5.50 -3.08 2.02
N ASN A 254 4.89 -2.93 0.84
CA ASN A 254 5.36 -3.62 -0.36
C ASN A 254 5.94 -2.64 -1.38
N LEU A 255 7.26 -2.68 -1.55
CA LEU A 255 8.06 -1.92 -2.51
C LEU A 255 8.74 -2.84 -3.55
N GLY A 256 8.36 -4.11 -3.60
CA GLY A 256 8.93 -5.10 -4.53
C GLY A 256 8.69 -4.73 -5.99
N GLY A 257 9.56 -5.18 -6.90
CA GLY A 257 9.38 -4.92 -8.34
C GLY A 257 9.46 -3.44 -8.72
N ASN A 258 10.35 -2.69 -8.08
CA ASN A 258 10.68 -1.30 -8.41
C ASN A 258 12.12 -1.19 -8.95
N ALA A 259 12.67 0.01 -9.02
CA ALA A 259 14.04 0.27 -9.50
C ALA A 259 14.94 0.86 -8.38
N LEU A 260 14.64 0.57 -7.11
CA LEU A 260 15.41 1.09 -5.98
C LEU A 260 16.86 0.59 -6.04
N GLY A 261 17.83 1.51 -5.99
CA GLY A 261 19.24 1.17 -6.05
C GLY A 261 19.92 0.99 -4.67
N ARG A 262 19.31 1.51 -3.62
CA ARG A 262 19.81 1.44 -2.24
C ARG A 262 18.65 1.37 -1.24
N VAL A 263 19.00 1.06 0.02
CA VAL A 263 18.07 1.22 1.15
C VAL A 263 18.69 2.21 2.11
N ALA A 264 18.02 3.37 2.30
CA ALA A 264 18.52 4.41 3.16
C ALA A 264 18.02 4.27 4.60
N ARG A 265 18.85 4.63 5.56
CA ARG A 265 18.58 4.59 7.00
C ARG A 265 17.31 5.37 7.42
N THR A 266 16.99 6.44 6.68
CA THR A 266 15.88 7.35 7.03
C THR A 266 14.52 6.90 6.52
N TRP A 267 14.43 5.83 5.73
CA TRP A 267 13.16 5.47 5.08
C TRP A 267 12.14 4.88 6.05
N PHE A 268 12.58 4.07 7.02
CA PHE A 268 11.70 3.26 7.86
C PHE A 268 11.71 3.67 9.34
N SER A 269 12.16 4.89 9.65
CA SER A 269 12.39 5.34 11.03
C SER A 269 11.16 5.27 11.94
N ASP A 270 9.96 5.50 11.41
CA ASP A 270 8.71 5.56 12.16
C ASP A 270 7.88 4.27 12.13
N LEU A 271 8.34 3.24 11.41
CA LEU A 271 7.56 2.03 11.14
C LEU A 271 7.71 0.96 12.23
N SER A 272 7.43 1.33 13.48
CA SER A 272 7.67 0.46 14.65
C SER A 272 6.80 -0.81 14.69
N GLU A 273 5.61 -0.82 14.05
CA GLU A 273 4.70 -1.96 14.00
C GLU A 273 4.83 -2.75 12.68
N LEU A 274 5.86 -2.47 11.85
CA LEU A 274 5.99 -3.14 10.56
C LEU A 274 6.32 -4.62 10.74
N GLU A 275 5.47 -5.47 10.17
CA GLU A 275 5.56 -6.93 10.21
C GLU A 275 6.16 -7.50 8.91
N LEU A 276 5.76 -6.95 7.76
CA LEU A 276 6.14 -7.45 6.45
C LEU A 276 6.74 -6.33 5.59
N LEU A 277 8.01 -6.47 5.20
CA LEU A 277 8.71 -5.55 4.30
C LEU A 277 9.17 -6.27 3.04
N TYR A 278 8.61 -5.86 1.90
CA TYR A 278 8.99 -6.39 0.59
C TYR A 278 9.83 -5.36 -0.16
N LEU A 279 11.07 -5.73 -0.46
CA LEU A 279 12.06 -5.01 -1.27
C LEU A 279 12.60 -5.89 -2.39
N ASP A 280 11.95 -7.02 -2.65
CA ASP A 280 12.35 -7.99 -3.66
C ASP A 280 12.25 -7.42 -5.08
N ARG A 281 13.00 -8.02 -6.02
CA ARG A 281 12.94 -7.63 -7.45
C ARG A 281 13.16 -6.13 -7.66
N ASN A 282 14.16 -5.57 -6.98
CA ASN A 282 14.67 -4.22 -7.18
C ASN A 282 16.09 -4.26 -7.79
N SER A 283 16.79 -3.14 -7.79
CA SER A 283 18.19 -3.04 -8.21
C SER A 283 19.10 -2.68 -7.05
N ILE A 284 18.76 -3.10 -5.82
CA ILE A 284 19.46 -2.72 -4.59
C ILE A 284 20.87 -3.33 -4.61
N THR A 285 21.87 -2.46 -4.56
CA THR A 285 23.29 -2.81 -4.45
C THR A 285 23.84 -2.62 -3.06
N PHE A 286 23.20 -1.77 -2.26
CA PHE A 286 23.68 -1.34 -0.95
C PHE A 286 22.55 -1.10 0.04
N VAL A 287 22.78 -1.50 1.30
CA VAL A 287 21.91 -1.23 2.45
C VAL A 287 22.70 -0.41 3.47
N GLU A 288 22.22 0.77 3.79
CA GLU A 288 22.87 1.66 4.77
C GLU A 288 22.86 1.05 6.18
N GLU A 289 23.85 1.37 6.98
CA GLU A 289 23.93 0.99 8.39
C GLU A 289 22.71 1.53 9.16
N GLY A 290 22.12 0.70 9.98
CA GLY A 290 20.90 1.04 10.73
C GLY A 290 19.63 1.18 9.88
N ALA A 291 19.63 0.75 8.61
CA ALA A 291 18.46 0.87 7.75
C ALA A 291 17.21 0.17 8.30
N PHE A 292 17.38 -0.91 9.06
CA PHE A 292 16.29 -1.68 9.66
C PHE A 292 16.25 -1.58 11.20
N GLN A 293 17.03 -0.68 11.81
CA GLN A 293 17.22 -0.61 13.27
C GLN A 293 15.93 -0.40 14.07
N ASN A 294 14.93 0.27 13.50
CA ASN A 294 13.68 0.62 14.18
C ASN A 294 12.54 -0.40 13.93
N LEU A 295 12.79 -1.45 13.13
CA LEU A 295 11.78 -2.44 12.74
C LEU A 295 11.72 -3.60 13.74
N SER A 296 11.37 -3.30 15.00
CA SER A 296 11.37 -4.27 16.11
C SER A 296 10.34 -5.39 15.97
N GLY A 297 9.26 -5.17 15.20
CA GLY A 297 8.18 -6.13 14.94
C GLY A 297 8.31 -6.94 13.64
N LEU A 298 9.43 -6.84 12.93
CA LEU A 298 9.54 -7.38 11.58
C LEU A 298 9.56 -8.92 11.55
N LEU A 299 8.49 -9.50 10.99
CA LEU A 299 8.32 -10.95 10.82
C LEU A 299 8.97 -11.47 9.55
N ALA A 300 8.96 -10.68 8.47
CA ALA A 300 9.59 -11.08 7.22
C ALA A 300 10.18 -9.89 6.46
N LEU A 301 11.41 -10.07 5.96
CA LEU A 301 12.12 -9.15 5.09
C LEU A 301 12.47 -9.84 3.78
N HIS A 302 11.97 -9.30 2.67
CA HIS A 302 12.23 -9.80 1.33
C HIS A 302 13.23 -8.90 0.60
N LEU A 303 14.47 -9.38 0.42
CA LEU A 303 15.55 -8.74 -0.33
C LEU A 303 15.99 -9.57 -1.54
N ASN A 304 15.26 -10.64 -1.84
CA ASN A 304 15.58 -11.55 -2.95
C ASN A 304 15.43 -10.86 -4.33
N GLY A 305 16.23 -11.30 -5.30
CA GLY A 305 16.16 -10.75 -6.66
C GLY A 305 16.65 -9.31 -6.76
N ASN A 306 17.71 -8.96 -6.04
CA ASN A 306 18.39 -7.67 -6.08
C ASN A 306 19.82 -7.81 -6.63
N GLN A 307 20.67 -6.82 -6.42
CA GLN A 307 22.07 -6.77 -6.84
C GLN A 307 23.03 -6.70 -5.62
N LEU A 308 22.60 -7.27 -4.49
CA LEU A 308 23.40 -7.26 -3.27
C LEU A 308 24.57 -8.24 -3.39
N MET A 309 25.78 -7.75 -3.21
CA MET A 309 26.99 -8.56 -3.10
C MET A 309 27.35 -8.81 -1.64
N VAL A 310 27.06 -7.86 -0.77
CA VAL A 310 27.33 -7.88 0.67
C VAL A 310 26.14 -7.34 1.42
N LEU A 311 25.91 -7.85 2.64
CA LEU A 311 24.92 -7.33 3.58
C LEU A 311 25.61 -7.24 4.95
N SER A 312 25.71 -6.02 5.48
CA SER A 312 26.33 -5.79 6.79
C SER A 312 25.35 -6.08 7.93
N TRP A 313 25.84 -6.72 8.99
CA TRP A 313 25.11 -6.84 10.25
C TRP A 313 24.70 -5.47 10.84
N ALA A 314 25.50 -4.43 10.59
CA ALA A 314 25.23 -3.07 11.04
C ALA A 314 23.92 -2.49 10.47
N ALA A 315 23.39 -3.04 9.38
CA ALA A 315 22.09 -2.64 8.83
C ALA A 315 20.92 -2.91 9.80
N PHE A 316 21.09 -3.86 10.72
CA PHE A 316 20.06 -4.35 11.65
C PHE A 316 20.22 -3.86 13.09
N GLN A 317 21.41 -3.29 13.45
CA GLN A 317 21.67 -2.87 14.83
C GLN A 317 20.89 -1.61 15.25
N PRO A 318 20.56 -1.42 16.57
CA PRO A 318 20.96 -2.23 17.72
C PRO A 318 19.99 -3.35 18.15
N GLY A 319 18.81 -3.45 17.61
CA GLY A 319 17.82 -4.43 18.07
C GLY A 319 17.28 -5.28 16.94
N PHE A 320 17.64 -6.56 16.91
CA PHE A 320 17.29 -7.43 15.82
C PHE A 320 16.32 -8.54 16.22
N PHE A 321 15.06 -8.39 15.81
CA PHE A 321 14.03 -9.42 15.96
C PHE A 321 13.44 -9.75 14.58
N LEU A 322 14.24 -10.33 13.67
CA LEU A 322 13.74 -10.73 12.37
C LEU A 322 13.18 -12.15 12.41
N GLY A 323 11.95 -12.32 11.90
CA GLY A 323 11.34 -13.64 11.77
C GLY A 323 11.97 -14.43 10.61
N ARG A 324 11.83 -13.96 9.38
CA ARG A 324 12.36 -14.62 8.18
C ARG A 324 13.05 -13.63 7.26
N LEU A 325 14.17 -14.04 6.65
CA LEU A 325 14.94 -13.23 5.71
C LEU A 325 15.08 -13.99 4.38
N PHE A 326 14.66 -13.35 3.28
CA PHE A 326 14.70 -13.90 1.94
C PHE A 326 15.76 -13.20 1.11
N LEU A 327 16.84 -13.93 0.74
CA LEU A 327 18.07 -13.39 0.14
C LEU A 327 18.43 -14.02 -1.21
N PHE A 328 17.71 -15.01 -1.69
CA PHE A 328 18.02 -15.73 -2.93
C PHE A 328 17.99 -14.79 -4.17
N ARG A 329 18.65 -15.20 -5.26
CA ARG A 329 18.77 -14.39 -6.49
C ARG A 329 19.42 -13.01 -6.27
N ASN A 330 20.49 -12.97 -5.47
CA ASN A 330 21.44 -11.86 -5.39
C ASN A 330 22.82 -12.39 -5.77
N PRO A 331 23.73 -11.55 -6.32
CA PRO A 331 25.08 -11.96 -6.66
C PRO A 331 26.00 -11.92 -5.43
N TRP A 332 25.76 -12.77 -4.43
CA TRP A 332 26.47 -12.76 -3.16
C TRP A 332 27.97 -13.05 -3.36
N ARG A 333 28.79 -12.19 -2.76
CA ARG A 333 30.20 -12.42 -2.57
C ARG A 333 30.41 -13.08 -1.20
N CYS A 334 30.59 -14.40 -1.21
CA CYS A 334 30.75 -15.20 0.01
C CYS A 334 32.19 -15.15 0.50
N ASP A 335 32.59 -14.03 1.04
CA ASP A 335 33.83 -13.75 1.75
C ASP A 335 33.57 -13.48 3.23
N CYS A 336 34.58 -13.09 3.98
CA CYS A 336 34.49 -12.83 5.41
C CYS A 336 33.43 -11.80 5.83
N HIS A 337 32.94 -10.96 4.91
CA HIS A 337 31.86 -10.02 5.21
C HIS A 337 30.50 -10.70 5.43
N LEU A 338 30.34 -11.96 4.99
CA LEU A 338 29.11 -12.74 5.16
C LEU A 338 29.22 -13.84 6.24
N GLU A 339 30.34 -13.93 6.98
CA GLU A 339 30.53 -14.90 8.07
C GLU A 339 29.40 -14.81 9.10
N TRP A 340 29.02 -13.60 9.52
CA TRP A 340 27.91 -13.39 10.46
C TRP A 340 26.58 -13.96 9.96
N LEU A 341 26.34 -13.88 8.64
CA LEU A 341 25.08 -14.36 8.04
C LEU A 341 25.05 -15.88 8.02
N ARG A 342 26.17 -16.54 7.71
CA ARG A 342 26.30 -17.99 7.81
C ARG A 342 26.04 -18.49 9.23
N ASP A 343 26.69 -17.87 10.22
CA ASP A 343 26.54 -18.25 11.63
C ASP A 343 25.09 -18.05 12.10
N TRP A 344 24.45 -16.98 11.63
CA TRP A 344 23.04 -16.73 11.92
C TRP A 344 22.09 -17.72 11.23
N MET A 345 22.40 -18.16 10.01
CA MET A 345 21.65 -19.22 9.31
C MET A 345 21.67 -20.53 10.09
N GLU A 346 22.85 -20.96 10.53
CA GLU A 346 23.03 -22.20 11.31
C GLU A 346 22.27 -22.16 12.64
N GLY A 347 22.31 -21.05 13.34
CA GLY A 347 21.69 -20.91 14.66
C GLY A 347 20.18 -20.69 14.64
N SER A 348 19.62 -20.14 13.56
CA SER A 348 18.23 -19.67 13.56
C SER A 348 17.26 -20.42 12.68
N GLY A 349 17.73 -21.05 11.59
CA GLY A 349 16.86 -21.66 10.56
C GLY A 349 15.90 -20.66 9.86
N ARG A 350 16.15 -19.36 9.98
CA ARG A 350 15.27 -18.29 9.51
C ARG A 350 15.61 -17.74 8.13
N VAL A 351 16.75 -18.17 7.58
CA VAL A 351 17.19 -17.84 6.22
C VAL A 351 17.28 -19.13 5.42
N ALA A 352 16.68 -19.15 4.27
CA ALA A 352 16.77 -20.27 3.35
C ALA A 352 17.68 -19.91 2.17
N HIS A 353 18.52 -20.84 1.77
CA HIS A 353 19.26 -20.86 0.51
C HIS A 353 19.86 -19.52 0.04
N VAL A 354 21.15 -19.32 0.31
CA VAL A 354 21.94 -18.14 -0.10
C VAL A 354 23.06 -18.59 -1.04
N PRO A 355 22.80 -18.70 -2.36
CA PRO A 355 23.79 -19.17 -3.32
C PRO A 355 24.88 -18.13 -3.53
N CYS A 356 26.15 -18.55 -3.42
CA CYS A 356 27.32 -17.73 -3.66
C CYS A 356 27.54 -17.51 -5.16
N ALA A 357 27.80 -16.27 -5.58
CA ALA A 357 28.17 -15.93 -6.95
C ALA A 357 29.68 -15.73 -7.10
N SER A 358 30.35 -15.33 -6.04
CA SER A 358 31.83 -15.14 -5.97
C SER A 358 32.31 -15.35 -4.53
N PRO A 359 33.61 -15.57 -4.30
CA PRO A 359 34.69 -15.82 -5.29
C PRO A 359 34.51 -17.14 -6.04
N ALA A 360 35.34 -17.36 -7.09
CA ALA A 360 35.23 -18.52 -7.96
C ALA A 360 35.39 -19.85 -7.20
N SER A 361 36.14 -19.87 -6.10
CA SER A 361 36.36 -21.01 -5.22
C SER A 361 35.10 -21.59 -4.58
N VAL A 362 34.08 -20.73 -4.34
CA VAL A 362 32.81 -21.08 -3.66
C VAL A 362 31.60 -20.79 -4.51
N ALA A 363 31.79 -20.35 -5.77
CA ALA A 363 30.69 -20.04 -6.66
C ALA A 363 29.78 -21.24 -6.89
N GLY A 364 28.46 -21.05 -6.74
CA GLY A 364 27.44 -22.09 -6.85
C GLY A 364 27.19 -22.87 -5.56
N LEU A 365 28.00 -22.71 -4.53
CA LEU A 365 27.73 -23.29 -3.21
C LEU A 365 26.68 -22.45 -2.47
N ASP A 366 25.94 -23.06 -1.56
CA ASP A 366 25.16 -22.32 -0.59
C ASP A 366 26.07 -21.78 0.52
N LEU A 367 25.79 -20.58 1.01
CA LEU A 367 26.59 -19.93 2.06
C LEU A 367 26.74 -20.81 3.32
N SER A 368 25.72 -21.60 3.65
CA SER A 368 25.76 -22.55 4.77
C SER A 368 26.86 -23.64 4.63
N HIS A 369 27.33 -23.87 3.42
CA HIS A 369 28.40 -24.84 3.14
C HIS A 369 29.77 -24.18 2.96
N VAL A 370 29.86 -22.86 3.03
CA VAL A 370 31.13 -22.13 2.92
C VAL A 370 31.88 -22.18 4.24
N VAL A 371 33.08 -22.69 4.19
CA VAL A 371 34.00 -22.74 5.36
C VAL A 371 34.85 -21.47 5.35
N PHE A 372 34.71 -20.65 6.39
CA PHE A 372 35.59 -19.51 6.63
C PHE A 372 36.71 -19.96 7.59
N GLU A 373 37.94 -20.01 7.09
CA GLU A 373 39.09 -20.30 7.92
C GLU A 373 39.49 -19.07 8.74
N ARG A 374 40.13 -19.33 9.87
CA ARG A 374 40.68 -18.28 10.74
C ARG A 374 42.17 -18.34 10.79
N SER A 375 42.83 -17.20 10.66
CA SER A 375 44.26 -17.04 10.88
C SER A 375 44.62 -17.34 12.34
N LEU A 376 45.93 -17.47 12.62
CA LEU A 376 46.45 -17.64 13.99
C LEU A 376 46.02 -16.52 14.94
N ASP A 377 45.74 -15.35 14.41
CA ASP A 377 45.25 -14.16 15.14
C ASP A 377 43.70 -14.15 15.31
N GLY A 378 43.01 -15.23 14.86
CA GLY A 378 41.55 -15.36 14.96
C GLY A 378 40.75 -14.56 13.93
N LEU A 379 41.43 -13.94 12.95
CA LEU A 379 40.78 -13.20 11.88
C LEU A 379 40.30 -14.15 10.77
N CYS A 380 39.14 -13.85 10.18
CA CYS A 380 38.64 -14.61 9.05
C CYS A 380 39.58 -14.47 7.83
N VAL A 381 39.82 -15.57 7.14
CA VAL A 381 40.62 -15.61 5.91
C VAL A 381 39.71 -15.80 4.72
N ASP A 382 39.85 -14.95 3.74
CA ASP A 382 39.00 -15.01 2.55
C ASP A 382 39.26 -16.32 1.76
N PRO A 383 38.22 -17.00 1.25
CA PRO A 383 38.36 -18.25 0.50
C PRO A 383 39.29 -18.16 -0.74
N GLU A 384 39.51 -16.96 -1.27
CA GLU A 384 40.47 -16.73 -2.37
C GLU A 384 41.91 -16.86 -1.91
N GLU A 385 42.25 -16.54 -0.68
CA GLU A 385 43.62 -16.62 -0.16
C GLU A 385 44.05 -18.05 0.13
N LEU A 386 43.09 -18.98 0.33
CA LEU A 386 43.36 -20.39 0.59
C LEU A 386 43.90 -21.14 -0.64
N HIS A 387 43.55 -20.73 -1.85
CA HIS A 387 44.03 -21.40 -3.08
C HIS A 387 45.49 -21.13 -3.42
N PHE A 388 46.12 -20.11 -2.85
CA PHE A 388 47.53 -19.81 -3.10
C PHE A 388 48.49 -20.61 -2.22
N THR A 389 48.00 -21.31 -1.19
CA THR A 389 48.85 -22.07 -0.25
C THR A 389 48.97 -23.57 -0.59
N THR A 390 48.20 -24.13 -1.54
CA THR A 390 48.14 -25.56 -1.82
C THR A 390 48.97 -26.04 -3.03
N TYR A 391 49.66 -25.14 -3.75
CA TYR A 391 50.60 -25.52 -4.82
C TYR A 391 51.94 -24.86 -4.61
N SER A 392 52.74 -25.39 -3.67
CA SER A 392 54.17 -25.21 -3.65
C SER A 392 54.80 -26.56 -3.96
N PRO A 393 55.47 -26.77 -5.13
CA PRO A 393 56.34 -27.93 -5.30
C PRO A 393 57.50 -27.83 -4.31
N LEU A 394 57.91 -28.99 -3.75
CA LEU A 394 59.01 -29.12 -2.80
C LEU A 394 60.21 -28.23 -3.13
N PRO A 395 60.80 -27.54 -2.16
CA PRO A 395 61.89 -26.64 -2.39
C PRO A 395 63.23 -27.43 -2.56
N SER A 396 63.93 -27.14 -3.63
CA SER A 396 65.36 -27.22 -3.70
C SER A 396 65.95 -26.19 -2.72
N PRO A 397 67.06 -26.52 -2.00
CA PRO A 397 67.57 -25.64 -0.96
C PRO A 397 68.45 -24.55 -1.53
N GLU A 398 68.07 -23.31 -1.47
CA GLU A 398 68.96 -22.15 -1.49
C GLU A 398 68.27 -20.88 -0.91
N PRO A 399 68.94 -19.75 -0.60
CA PRO A 399 69.16 -19.34 0.79
C PRO A 399 68.23 -18.19 1.23
N VAL A 400 68.16 -18.10 2.55
CA VAL A 400 67.50 -17.02 3.33
C VAL A 400 67.87 -15.63 2.82
N ALA A 401 66.96 -14.95 2.16
CA ALA A 401 66.82 -13.50 2.15
C ALA A 401 65.54 -13.15 1.35
N THR A 402 64.46 -12.76 2.02
CA THR A 402 63.48 -11.75 1.55
C THR A 402 62.12 -11.83 2.25
N THR A 403 62.08 -12.00 3.55
CA THR A 403 60.86 -11.73 4.34
C THR A 403 60.74 -10.29 4.85
N VAL A 404 61.64 -9.39 4.38
CA VAL A 404 61.65 -7.98 4.86
C VAL A 404 60.97 -7.01 3.89
N SER A 405 60.59 -7.45 2.67
CA SER A 405 60.15 -6.46 1.64
C SER A 405 58.67 -6.09 1.66
N ARG A 406 57.78 -6.91 2.25
CA ARG A 406 56.34 -6.59 2.29
C ARG A 406 55.94 -5.76 3.51
N PHE A 407 56.63 -5.90 4.63
CA PHE A 407 56.43 -5.03 5.79
C PHE A 407 56.98 -3.62 5.57
N SER A 408 58.03 -3.47 4.77
CA SER A 408 58.66 -2.19 4.47
C SER A 408 57.75 -1.29 3.61
N SER A 409 56.92 -1.85 2.72
CA SER A 409 56.03 -1.04 1.87
C SER A 409 54.77 -0.48 2.61
N LEU A 410 54.33 -1.16 3.64
CA LEU A 410 53.25 -0.68 4.50
C LEU A 410 53.75 0.36 5.52
N LEU A 411 54.93 0.17 6.07
CA LEU A 411 55.58 1.12 6.98
C LEU A 411 56.05 2.39 6.26
N SER A 412 56.49 2.29 4.99
CA SER A 412 56.83 3.49 4.21
C SER A 412 55.63 4.38 3.83
N LYS A 413 54.41 3.78 3.73
CA LYS A 413 53.16 4.53 3.52
C LYS A 413 52.64 5.19 4.81
N LEU A 414 53.01 4.64 5.98
CA LEU A 414 52.60 5.19 7.29
C LEU A 414 53.58 6.23 7.84
N LEU A 415 54.84 6.21 7.39
CA LEU A 415 55.93 7.08 7.91
C LEU A 415 56.41 8.13 6.91
N ALA A 416 55.73 8.35 5.77
CA ALA A 416 56.07 9.44 4.88
C ALA A 416 55.82 10.81 5.57
N PRO A 417 56.84 11.69 5.68
CA PRO A 417 56.63 12.96 6.29
C PRO A 417 55.70 13.82 5.43
N ARG A 418 54.67 14.40 6.04
CA ARG A 418 53.81 15.39 5.41
C ARG A 418 54.66 16.62 5.05
N ALA A 419 54.65 17.00 3.78
CA ALA A 419 55.20 18.25 3.33
C ALA A 419 54.53 19.44 4.00
N PRO A 420 55.26 20.53 4.33
CA PRO A 420 54.68 21.68 4.96
C PRO A 420 53.76 22.42 3.98
N VAL A 421 52.56 22.74 4.46
CA VAL A 421 51.60 23.60 3.76
C VAL A 421 52.13 25.04 3.85
N GLU A 422 52.41 25.68 2.72
CA GLU A 422 52.68 27.10 2.64
C GLU A 422 51.41 27.90 2.98
N GLU A 423 51.51 28.75 3.97
CA GLU A 423 50.54 29.80 4.27
C GLU A 423 50.50 30.82 3.12
N VAL A 424 49.32 30.97 2.52
CA VAL A 424 48.98 32.18 1.76
C VAL A 424 47.85 32.87 2.52
N ALA A 425 48.21 34.08 2.98
CA ALA A 425 47.39 34.92 3.81
C ALA A 425 46.26 35.63 3.05
N ASN A 426 45.17 35.85 3.78
CA ASN A 426 44.21 36.97 3.70
C ASN A 426 43.31 37.10 2.48
N THR A 427 42.01 36.77 2.69
CA THR A 427 40.93 37.80 2.58
C THR A 427 39.73 37.41 3.44
N THR A 428 39.36 38.31 4.31
CA THR A 428 38.24 38.32 5.22
C THR A 428 36.90 38.37 4.50
N TRP A 429 36.03 37.40 4.76
CA TRP A 429 34.57 37.62 4.76
C TRP A 429 33.97 36.73 5.83
N GLY A 430 33.20 37.34 6.71
CA GLY A 430 32.58 36.70 7.85
C GLY A 430 31.56 35.63 7.45
N LEU A 431 31.70 34.48 8.05
CA LEU A 431 30.71 33.41 7.97
C LEU A 431 30.26 33.06 9.37
N ALA A 432 28.96 33.23 9.55
CA ALA A 432 28.25 32.81 10.71
C ALA A 432 28.41 31.28 10.89
N ASN A 433 28.85 30.88 12.07
CA ASN A 433 28.83 29.47 12.54
C ASN A 433 27.40 28.97 12.63
N THR A 434 26.94 28.26 11.62
CA THR A 434 25.80 27.33 11.79
C THR A 434 26.37 25.98 12.11
N LYS A 435 26.29 25.59 13.40
CA LYS A 435 26.40 24.20 13.80
C LYS A 435 25.29 23.44 13.11
N LEU A 436 25.65 22.55 12.17
CA LEU A 436 24.75 21.48 11.71
C LEU A 436 24.54 20.56 12.92
N SER A 437 23.42 20.74 13.61
CA SER A 437 22.88 19.70 14.47
C SER A 437 22.23 18.66 13.57
N ASP A 438 22.68 17.42 13.65
CA ASP A 438 22.01 16.24 13.12
C ASP A 438 20.65 16.04 13.83
N SER A 439 19.70 16.92 13.56
CA SER A 439 18.30 16.69 13.93
C SER A 439 17.61 16.05 12.73
N LEU A 440 17.34 14.75 12.85
CA LEU A 440 16.35 14.06 12.02
C LEU A 440 15.08 14.92 11.95
N PRO A 441 14.47 15.12 10.78
CA PRO A 441 13.23 15.87 10.67
C PRO A 441 12.17 15.18 11.53
N SER A 442 11.79 15.83 12.64
CA SER A 442 10.69 15.35 13.48
C SER A 442 9.37 15.50 12.73
N CYS A 443 8.65 14.40 12.57
CA CYS A 443 7.31 14.41 12.03
C CYS A 443 6.38 15.16 12.99
N GLY A 444 5.85 16.29 12.55
CA GLY A 444 4.84 17.04 13.32
C GLY A 444 3.60 16.15 13.53
N VAL A 445 3.35 15.76 14.78
CA VAL A 445 2.28 14.84 15.15
C VAL A 445 0.96 15.60 15.24
N GLY A 446 0.10 15.45 14.22
CA GLY A 446 -1.31 15.75 14.32
C GLY A 446 -2.12 14.48 14.60
N VAL A 447 -2.05 13.93 15.80
CA VAL A 447 -2.87 12.78 16.20
C VAL A 447 -4.27 13.26 16.55
N LEU A 448 -5.17 13.26 15.56
CA LEU A 448 -6.60 13.23 15.80
C LEU A 448 -7.10 11.86 15.33
N GLY A 449 -7.26 10.93 16.28
CA GLY A 449 -7.64 9.55 16.00
C GLY A 449 -8.98 9.41 15.27
N CYS A 450 -9.11 8.33 14.47
CA CYS A 450 -10.38 7.86 13.93
C CYS A 450 -11.36 7.57 15.05
N LYS A 451 -12.33 8.47 15.26
CA LYS A 451 -13.43 8.18 16.18
C LYS A 451 -14.35 7.16 15.52
N VAL A 452 -14.25 5.93 15.99
CA VAL A 452 -15.32 4.94 15.79
C VAL A 452 -16.47 5.39 16.68
N THR A 453 -17.47 6.05 16.10
CA THR A 453 -18.71 6.40 16.81
C THR A 453 -19.53 5.11 16.95
N PHE A 454 -19.28 4.36 18.03
CA PHE A 454 -20.26 3.40 18.52
C PHE A 454 -21.39 4.21 19.14
N VAL A 455 -22.51 4.30 18.45
CA VAL A 455 -23.77 4.78 19.04
C VAL A 455 -24.29 3.64 19.91
N PHE A 456 -23.93 3.67 21.21
CA PHE A 456 -24.65 2.92 22.22
C PHE A 456 -26.01 3.59 22.41
N LEU A 457 -27.06 3.02 21.87
CA LEU A 457 -28.43 3.30 22.26
C LEU A 457 -28.64 2.71 23.66
N PHE A 458 -28.46 3.55 24.66
CA PHE A 458 -29.01 3.24 26.00
C PHE A 458 -30.51 3.37 25.93
N PHE A 459 -31.22 2.25 25.95
CA PHE A 459 -32.63 2.19 26.30
C PHE A 459 -32.78 2.55 27.78
N LEU A 460 -33.20 3.77 28.07
CA LEU A 460 -33.71 4.14 29.37
C LEU A 460 -35.15 3.57 29.51
N LEU A 461 -35.30 2.52 30.26
CA LEU A 461 -36.55 2.06 30.82
C LEU A 461 -36.97 3.07 31.92
N PRO A 462 -38.19 3.60 31.95
CA PRO A 462 -38.66 4.36 33.08
C PRO A 462 -39.08 3.40 34.21
N HIS A 463 -38.41 3.50 35.34
CA HIS A 463 -38.86 2.95 36.61
C HIS A 463 -40.11 3.73 37.08
N LEU A 464 -41.25 3.06 37.06
CA LEU A 464 -42.43 3.47 37.84
C LEU A 464 -42.20 3.06 39.31
N GLY A 465 -41.83 3.99 40.13
CA GLY A 465 -41.81 3.86 41.56
C GLY A 465 -43.17 4.28 42.15
N GLY A 466 -43.93 3.35 42.66
CA GLY A 466 -45.11 3.61 43.45
C GLY A 466 -44.74 4.13 44.84
N HIS A 467 -45.34 5.24 45.24
CA HIS A 467 -45.38 5.70 46.62
C HIS A 467 -46.72 5.29 47.25
N GLY A 468 -46.64 4.32 48.18
CA GLY A 468 -47.67 4.18 49.20
C GLY A 468 -47.43 5.22 50.30
N LYS A 469 -48.47 5.94 50.63
CA LYS A 469 -48.59 6.71 51.84
C LYS A 469 -49.42 5.94 52.85
N GLU A 470 -48.90 5.79 54.06
CA GLU A 470 -49.73 5.64 55.26
C GLU A 470 -49.53 6.88 56.16
N THR A 471 -50.69 7.41 56.52
CA THR A 471 -51.03 8.37 57.60
C THR A 471 -50.16 9.59 57.77
#